data_18f7753afde72c1ab9c153a9212fe49a
#
_entry.id   18f7753afde72c1ab9c153a9212fe49a
#
_cell.length_a   1.000
_cell.length_b   1.000
_cell.length_c   1.000
_cell.angle_alpha   90.00
_cell.angle_beta   90.00
_cell.angle_gamma   90.00
#
_symmetry.space_group_name_H-M   'P 1'
#
loop_
_entity.id
_entity.type
_entity.pdbx_description
1 polymer ?
#
loop_
_entity_poly.entity_id
_entity_poly.type
_entity_poly.pdbx_seq_one_letter_code
_entity_poly.pdbx_strand_id
1 'polypeptide(L)'
;MSVKSMPKWADVLLVPLLSLIIAFAISALVILAIGEDPVRAMQLMITGALGSTYGWGYTLYFTTNFLLTGLGVSIAFQAKLFNIGGEGQALIGGLGVALVCLYFPWPHWSLAILAAIAASALAGAAWAAIPAFLQAKRGSHIVITTIMFNFIAGALSIYLLNGVLKKPGQQASETRHFGDGMHLPTFHEM
;
A
#
# COMPACT_ATOMS: atom_id res chain seq x y z
N MET A 1 44.08 7.83 -4.27
CA MET A 1 43.30 8.55 -5.30
C MET A 1 42.13 9.22 -4.60
N SER A 2 42.15 10.56 -4.46
CA SER A 2 41.03 11.31 -3.89
C SER A 2 39.90 11.32 -4.94
N VAL A 3 38.81 10.60 -4.66
CA VAL A 3 37.58 10.69 -5.46
C VAL A 3 37.06 12.10 -5.23
N LYS A 4 37.22 13.00 -6.21
CA LYS A 4 36.60 14.32 -6.19
C LYS A 4 35.11 14.13 -6.01
N SER A 5 34.57 14.54 -4.84
CA SER A 5 33.14 14.54 -4.61
C SER A 5 32.46 15.37 -5.70
N MET A 6 31.47 14.79 -6.37
CA MET A 6 30.68 15.50 -7.38
C MET A 6 30.00 16.72 -6.73
N PRO A 7 29.77 17.78 -7.47
CA PRO A 7 29.05 18.92 -6.95
C PRO A 7 27.63 18.50 -6.52
N LYS A 8 27.11 19.05 -5.43
CA LYS A 8 25.82 18.66 -4.83
C LYS A 8 24.64 18.65 -5.81
N TRP A 9 24.64 19.53 -6.79
CA TRP A 9 23.61 19.55 -7.84
C TRP A 9 23.66 18.31 -8.74
N ALA A 10 24.87 17.76 -8.99
CA ALA A 10 25.01 16.55 -9.78
C ALA A 10 24.50 15.32 -9.04
N ASP A 11 24.76 15.22 -7.74
CA ASP A 11 24.22 14.14 -6.91
C ASP A 11 22.68 14.20 -6.79
N VAL A 12 22.11 15.42 -6.71
CA VAL A 12 20.67 15.60 -6.47
C VAL A 12 19.84 15.55 -7.76
N LEU A 13 20.39 15.99 -8.89
CA LEU A 13 19.67 16.08 -10.15
C LEU A 13 20.19 15.11 -11.21
N LEU A 14 21.50 15.12 -11.45
CA LEU A 14 22.08 14.39 -12.60
C LEU A 14 22.05 12.87 -12.37
N VAL A 15 22.37 12.40 -11.16
CA VAL A 15 22.36 10.97 -10.84
C VAL A 15 20.96 10.37 -10.90
N PRO A 16 19.90 10.96 -10.29
CA PRO A 16 18.53 10.46 -10.45
C PRO A 16 18.04 10.51 -11.89
N LEU A 17 18.38 11.56 -12.63
CA LEU A 17 17.94 11.71 -14.02
C LEU A 17 18.57 10.66 -14.92
N LEU A 18 19.88 10.42 -14.77
CA LEU A 18 20.57 9.34 -15.48
C LEU A 18 20.02 7.97 -15.13
N SER A 19 19.77 7.73 -13.84
CA SER A 19 19.16 6.46 -13.37
C SER A 19 17.79 6.23 -14.00
N LEU A 20 16.99 7.28 -14.10
CA LEU A 20 15.68 7.24 -14.74
C LEU A 20 15.79 6.93 -16.26
N ILE A 21 16.69 7.62 -16.97
CA ILE A 21 16.93 7.39 -18.40
C ILE A 21 17.39 5.95 -18.63
N ILE A 22 18.33 5.46 -17.84
CA ILE A 22 18.82 4.08 -17.96
C ILE A 22 17.69 3.08 -17.68
N ALA A 23 16.86 3.31 -16.65
CA ALA A 23 15.74 2.45 -16.34
C ALA A 23 14.73 2.40 -17.50
N PHE A 24 14.38 3.55 -18.09
CA PHE A 24 13.50 3.60 -19.27
C PHE A 24 14.13 2.93 -20.49
N ALA A 25 15.43 3.11 -20.71
CA ALA A 25 16.14 2.47 -21.83
C ALA A 25 16.12 0.93 -21.68
N ILE A 26 16.42 0.42 -20.49
CA ILE A 26 16.36 -1.02 -20.22
C ILE A 26 14.93 -1.55 -20.38
N SER A 27 13.94 -0.84 -19.85
CA SER A 27 12.52 -1.21 -20.00
C SER A 27 12.10 -1.23 -21.48
N ALA A 28 12.52 -0.24 -22.27
CA ALA A 28 12.25 -0.20 -23.69
C ALA A 28 12.89 -1.39 -24.44
N LEU A 29 14.12 -1.77 -24.09
CA LEU A 29 14.79 -2.94 -24.67
C LEU A 29 14.04 -4.24 -24.35
N VAL A 30 13.53 -4.39 -23.12
CA VAL A 30 12.71 -5.55 -22.74
C VAL A 30 11.41 -5.59 -23.53
N ILE A 31 10.72 -4.45 -23.69
CA ILE A 31 9.48 -4.35 -24.47
C ILE A 31 9.73 -4.71 -25.93
N LEU A 32 10.82 -4.23 -26.53
CA LEU A 32 11.23 -4.62 -27.89
C LEU A 32 11.54 -6.12 -28.00
N ALA A 33 12.20 -6.70 -26.99
CA ALA A 33 12.55 -8.12 -26.99
C ALA A 33 11.32 -9.05 -26.96
N ILE A 34 10.20 -8.60 -26.40
CA ILE A 34 8.92 -9.34 -26.42
C ILE A 34 8.08 -9.04 -27.67
N GLY A 35 8.57 -8.20 -28.58
CA GLY A 35 7.91 -7.90 -29.86
C GLY A 35 6.90 -6.76 -29.81
N GLU A 36 6.90 -5.95 -28.76
CA GLU A 36 5.98 -4.82 -28.56
C GLU A 36 6.67 -3.48 -28.81
N ASP A 37 5.88 -2.43 -29.07
CA ASP A 37 6.38 -1.07 -29.29
C ASP A 37 6.49 -0.29 -27.97
N PRO A 38 7.70 0.12 -27.54
CA PRO A 38 7.90 0.88 -26.30
C PRO A 38 7.21 2.24 -26.30
N VAL A 39 7.11 2.90 -27.47
CA VAL A 39 6.45 4.21 -27.57
C VAL A 39 4.94 4.05 -27.34
N ARG A 40 4.35 3.04 -27.96
CA ARG A 40 2.94 2.70 -27.75
C ARG A 40 2.67 2.32 -26.30
N ALA A 41 3.55 1.53 -25.68
CA ALA A 41 3.43 1.18 -24.25
C ALA A 41 3.44 2.42 -23.36
N MET A 42 4.37 3.35 -23.62
CA MET A 42 4.44 4.62 -22.88
C MET A 42 3.18 5.48 -23.08
N GLN A 43 2.68 5.59 -24.30
CA GLN A 43 1.43 6.30 -24.60
C GLN A 43 0.25 5.71 -23.83
N LEU A 44 0.11 4.38 -23.83
CA LEU A 44 -0.95 3.68 -23.09
C LEU A 44 -0.85 3.91 -21.59
N MET A 45 0.35 3.91 -21.03
CA MET A 45 0.55 4.23 -19.60
C MET A 45 0.11 5.66 -19.26
N ILE A 46 0.54 6.64 -20.06
CA ILE A 46 0.19 8.05 -19.82
C ILE A 46 -1.31 8.29 -20.03
N THR A 47 -1.86 7.80 -21.13
CA THR A 47 -3.29 7.98 -21.42
C THR A 47 -4.18 7.22 -20.46
N GLY A 48 -3.77 6.03 -20.00
CA GLY A 48 -4.48 5.27 -18.97
C GLY A 48 -4.50 5.96 -17.61
N ALA A 49 -3.37 6.58 -17.22
CA ALA A 49 -3.26 7.26 -15.93
C ALA A 49 -3.92 8.65 -15.92
N LEU A 50 -3.80 9.41 -17.01
CA LEU A 50 -4.14 10.84 -17.05
C LEU A 50 -5.17 11.19 -18.13
N GLY A 51 -5.50 10.29 -19.05
CA GLY A 51 -6.34 10.56 -20.22
C GLY A 51 -7.85 10.57 -19.94
N SER A 52 -8.29 10.19 -18.76
CA SER A 52 -9.71 10.13 -18.41
C SER A 52 -9.94 10.50 -16.94
N THR A 53 -11.16 10.95 -16.61
CA THR A 53 -11.56 11.22 -15.20
C THR A 53 -11.39 9.97 -14.33
N TYR A 54 -11.68 8.79 -14.89
CA TYR A 54 -11.46 7.51 -14.23
C TYR A 54 -9.96 7.26 -13.95
N GLY A 55 -9.09 7.50 -14.94
CA GLY A 55 -7.64 7.39 -14.80
C GLY A 55 -7.09 8.32 -13.71
N TRP A 56 -7.55 9.56 -13.68
CA TRP A 56 -7.22 10.51 -12.61
C TRP A 56 -7.66 10.03 -11.24
N GLY A 57 -8.88 9.50 -11.11
CA GLY A 57 -9.39 8.93 -9.85
C GLY A 57 -8.48 7.82 -9.32
N TYR A 58 -8.13 6.86 -10.17
CA TYR A 58 -7.21 5.78 -9.78
C TYR A 58 -5.80 6.27 -9.47
N THR A 59 -5.27 7.21 -10.25
CA THR A 59 -3.95 7.80 -10.00
C THR A 59 -3.91 8.49 -8.64
N LEU A 60 -4.91 9.27 -8.29
CA LEU A 60 -5.01 9.92 -6.97
C LEU A 60 -5.19 8.90 -5.83
N TYR A 61 -5.99 7.86 -6.05
CA TYR A 61 -6.16 6.77 -5.08
C TYR A 61 -4.82 6.10 -4.74
N PHE A 62 -4.07 5.66 -5.76
CA PHE A 62 -2.76 5.06 -5.53
C PHE A 62 -1.74 6.04 -4.96
N THR A 63 -1.77 7.29 -5.41
CA THR A 63 -0.89 8.35 -4.88
C THR A 63 -1.10 8.53 -3.38
N THR A 64 -2.35 8.56 -2.92
CA THR A 64 -2.67 8.67 -1.49
C THR A 64 -2.12 7.49 -0.70
N ASN A 65 -2.31 6.27 -1.22
CA ASN A 65 -1.78 5.06 -0.58
C ASN A 65 -0.26 5.07 -0.48
N PHE A 66 0.45 5.42 -1.57
CA PHE A 66 1.90 5.49 -1.56
C PHE A 66 2.44 6.62 -0.69
N LEU A 67 1.75 7.76 -0.64
CA LEU A 67 2.14 8.88 0.22
C LEU A 67 2.06 8.50 1.70
N LEU A 68 0.95 7.91 2.13
CA LEU A 68 0.77 7.49 3.52
C LEU A 68 1.74 6.37 3.91
N THR A 69 1.94 5.40 3.03
CA THR A 69 2.90 4.31 3.26
C THR A 69 4.33 4.85 3.31
N GLY A 70 4.69 5.76 2.40
CA GLY A 70 6.00 6.41 2.36
C GLY A 70 6.29 7.23 3.62
N LEU A 71 5.28 7.94 4.15
CA LEU A 71 5.40 8.63 5.43
C LEU A 71 5.67 7.65 6.57
N GLY A 72 4.93 6.55 6.65
CA GLY A 72 5.14 5.51 7.67
C GLY A 72 6.54 4.92 7.62
N VAL A 73 7.04 4.59 6.43
CA VAL A 73 8.42 4.11 6.23
C VAL A 73 9.44 5.17 6.61
N SER A 74 9.22 6.43 6.23
CA SER A 74 10.13 7.54 6.54
C SER A 74 10.27 7.77 8.05
N ILE A 75 9.17 7.73 8.80
CA ILE A 75 9.18 7.87 10.26
C ILE A 75 9.98 6.71 10.90
N ALA A 76 9.73 5.48 10.47
CA ALA A 76 10.47 4.32 10.97
C ALA A 76 11.97 4.43 10.65
N PHE A 77 12.32 4.88 9.46
CA PHE A 77 13.70 5.06 9.02
C PHE A 77 14.44 6.14 9.83
N GLN A 78 13.77 7.26 10.16
CA GLN A 78 14.33 8.30 11.04
C GLN A 78 14.61 7.76 12.46
N ALA A 79 13.81 6.81 12.92
CA ALA A 79 14.04 6.08 14.17
C ALA A 79 15.12 4.99 14.05
N LYS A 80 15.85 4.92 12.93
CA LYS A 80 16.83 3.88 12.59
C LYS A 80 16.26 2.45 12.58
N LEU A 81 14.97 2.34 12.34
CA LEU A 81 14.26 1.06 12.20
C LEU A 81 13.90 0.85 10.73
N PHE A 82 14.48 -0.14 10.10
CA PHE A 82 14.15 -0.49 8.71
C PHE A 82 12.95 -1.46 8.70
N ASN A 83 11.76 -0.89 8.86
CA ASN A 83 10.51 -1.64 8.91
C ASN A 83 10.01 -1.96 7.49
N ILE A 84 10.05 -3.24 7.10
CA ILE A 84 9.49 -3.75 5.82
C ILE A 84 8.07 -4.35 6.04
N GLY A 85 7.49 -4.18 7.23
CA GLY A 85 6.21 -4.76 7.63
C GLY A 85 4.96 -3.99 7.15
N GLY A 86 5.11 -2.97 6.30
CA GLY A 86 4.01 -2.12 5.85
C GLY A 86 2.88 -2.88 5.17
N GLU A 87 3.19 -3.90 4.39
CA GLU A 87 2.20 -4.76 3.72
C GLU A 87 1.32 -5.50 4.73
N GLY A 88 1.91 -6.20 5.70
CA GLY A 88 1.17 -6.90 6.74
C GLY A 88 0.35 -5.97 7.62
N GLN A 89 0.89 -4.79 7.95
CA GLN A 89 0.18 -3.77 8.70
C GLN A 89 -1.04 -3.25 7.94
N ALA A 90 -0.92 -3.02 6.63
CA ALA A 90 -2.03 -2.60 5.78
C ALA A 90 -3.10 -3.70 5.66
N LEU A 91 -2.71 -4.96 5.47
CA LEU A 91 -3.64 -6.10 5.41
C LEU A 91 -4.44 -6.24 6.71
N ILE A 92 -3.78 -6.22 7.86
CA ILE A 92 -4.45 -6.32 9.16
C ILE A 92 -5.27 -5.05 9.46
N GLY A 93 -4.79 -3.87 9.06
CA GLY A 93 -5.58 -2.64 9.12
C GLY A 93 -6.86 -2.75 8.31
N GLY A 94 -6.80 -3.28 7.08
CA GLY A 94 -7.97 -3.56 6.24
C GLY A 94 -8.95 -4.58 6.86
N LEU A 95 -8.44 -5.61 7.53
CA LEU A 95 -9.29 -6.53 8.31
C LEU A 95 -9.98 -5.81 9.48
N GLY A 96 -9.29 -4.89 10.16
CA GLY A 96 -9.88 -4.05 11.21
C GLY A 96 -11.04 -3.22 10.68
N VAL A 97 -10.89 -2.59 9.52
CA VAL A 97 -11.99 -1.89 8.83
C VAL A 97 -13.15 -2.84 8.53
N ALA A 98 -12.85 -4.00 7.92
CA ALA A 98 -13.88 -4.98 7.56
C ALA A 98 -14.68 -5.44 8.79
N LEU A 99 -14.04 -5.71 9.91
CA LEU A 99 -14.70 -6.12 11.14
C LEU A 99 -15.66 -5.05 11.67
N VAL A 100 -15.20 -3.79 11.72
CA VAL A 100 -16.03 -2.68 12.19
C VAL A 100 -17.21 -2.42 11.26
N CYS A 101 -16.99 -2.50 9.96
CA CYS A 101 -18.03 -2.29 8.96
C CYS A 101 -19.05 -3.46 8.88
N LEU A 102 -18.63 -4.70 9.18
CA LEU A 102 -19.51 -5.87 9.09
C LEU A 102 -20.35 -6.12 10.33
N TYR A 103 -19.84 -5.78 11.52
CA TYR A 103 -20.45 -6.18 12.77
C TYR A 103 -21.15 -5.04 13.52
N PHE A 104 -20.91 -3.79 13.16
CA PHE A 104 -21.56 -2.64 13.78
C PHE A 104 -22.50 -1.94 12.79
N PRO A 105 -23.77 -1.71 13.14
CA PRO A 105 -24.68 -0.91 12.33
C PRO A 105 -24.33 0.59 12.50
N TRP A 106 -24.00 1.24 11.39
CA TRP A 106 -23.65 2.66 11.41
C TRP A 106 -24.82 3.49 10.88
N PRO A 107 -25.30 4.48 11.65
CA PRO A 107 -26.42 5.30 11.24
C PRO A 107 -26.08 6.29 10.11
N HIS A 108 -24.79 6.59 9.94
CA HIS A 108 -24.32 7.54 8.94
C HIS A 108 -22.88 7.22 8.53
N TRP A 109 -22.57 7.42 7.25
CA TRP A 109 -21.27 7.12 6.65
C TRP A 109 -20.10 7.86 7.32
N SER A 110 -20.31 9.11 7.81
CA SER A 110 -19.24 9.88 8.46
C SER A 110 -18.75 9.25 9.75
N LEU A 111 -19.64 8.66 10.54
CA LEU A 111 -19.26 7.92 11.75
C LEU A 111 -18.58 6.60 11.40
N ALA A 112 -19.08 5.93 10.36
CA ALA A 112 -18.45 4.70 9.85
C ALA A 112 -16.99 4.92 9.41
N ILE A 113 -16.70 6.02 8.71
CA ILE A 113 -15.33 6.37 8.31
C ILE A 113 -14.43 6.60 9.52
N LEU A 114 -14.87 7.41 10.49
CA LEU A 114 -14.06 7.68 11.68
C LEU A 114 -13.73 6.39 12.44
N ALA A 115 -14.73 5.51 12.60
CA ALA A 115 -14.53 4.21 13.21
C ALA A 115 -13.62 3.29 12.38
N ALA A 116 -13.76 3.29 11.06
CA ALA A 116 -12.91 2.54 10.15
C ALA A 116 -11.44 3.00 10.22
N ILE A 117 -11.20 4.31 10.24
CA ILE A 117 -9.86 4.87 10.41
C ILE A 117 -9.26 4.46 11.75
N ALA A 118 -10.02 4.59 12.85
CA ALA A 118 -9.57 4.18 14.17
C ALA A 118 -9.28 2.68 14.23
N ALA A 119 -10.16 1.84 13.68
CA ALA A 119 -9.98 0.40 13.63
C ALA A 119 -8.76 -0.02 12.82
N SER A 120 -8.57 0.60 11.64
CA SER A 120 -7.38 0.36 10.81
C SER A 120 -6.10 0.73 11.54
N ALA A 121 -6.06 1.92 12.15
CA ALA A 121 -4.90 2.41 12.89
C ALA A 121 -4.56 1.49 14.08
N LEU A 122 -5.56 1.11 14.87
CA LEU A 122 -5.37 0.23 16.02
C LEU A 122 -4.94 -1.18 15.62
N ALA A 123 -5.57 -1.76 14.61
CA ALA A 123 -5.23 -3.10 14.13
C ALA A 123 -3.82 -3.15 13.52
N GLY A 124 -3.49 -2.18 12.66
CA GLY A 124 -2.15 -2.06 12.07
C GLY A 124 -1.07 -1.79 13.13
N ALA A 125 -1.33 -0.91 14.11
CA ALA A 125 -0.42 -0.63 15.21
C ALA A 125 -0.21 -1.86 16.12
N ALA A 126 -1.29 -2.58 16.46
CA ALA A 126 -1.20 -3.81 17.25
C ALA A 126 -0.36 -4.88 16.53
N TRP A 127 -0.53 -5.00 15.20
CA TRP A 127 0.28 -5.90 14.40
C TRP A 127 1.75 -5.51 14.38
N ALA A 128 2.05 -4.22 14.21
CA ALA A 128 3.41 -3.68 14.22
C ALA A 128 4.09 -3.79 15.61
N ALA A 129 3.30 -3.75 16.68
CA ALA A 129 3.83 -3.83 18.04
C ALA A 129 4.52 -5.16 18.34
N ILE A 130 4.12 -6.25 17.68
CA ILE A 130 4.73 -7.57 17.92
C ILE A 130 6.18 -7.61 17.43
N PRO A 131 6.50 -7.33 16.15
CA PRO A 131 7.90 -7.30 15.72
C PRO A 131 8.71 -6.21 16.44
N ALA A 132 8.11 -5.07 16.77
CA ALA A 132 8.78 -4.03 17.55
C ALA A 132 9.16 -4.51 18.96
N PHE A 133 8.26 -5.22 19.65
CA PHE A 133 8.55 -5.83 20.95
C PHE A 133 9.66 -6.89 20.85
N LEU A 134 9.61 -7.75 19.84
CA LEU A 134 10.64 -8.77 19.61
C LEU A 134 12.02 -8.15 19.36
N GLN A 135 12.07 -7.05 18.60
CA GLN A 135 13.30 -6.29 18.42
C GLN A 135 13.80 -5.72 19.74
N ALA A 136 12.94 -5.00 20.47
CA ALA A 136 13.33 -4.25 21.68
C ALA A 136 13.69 -5.16 22.86
N LYS A 137 13.00 -6.30 23.04
CA LYS A 137 13.14 -7.15 24.22
C LYS A 137 13.88 -8.45 23.96
N ARG A 138 13.89 -8.94 22.73
CA ARG A 138 14.52 -10.22 22.37
C ARG A 138 15.71 -10.08 21.42
N GLY A 139 16.02 -8.87 20.95
CA GLY A 139 17.12 -8.59 20.04
C GLY A 139 16.94 -9.20 18.65
N SER A 140 15.69 -9.50 18.24
CA SER A 140 15.41 -10.02 16.90
C SER A 140 15.71 -8.97 15.83
N HIS A 141 16.11 -9.41 14.64
CA HIS A 141 16.38 -8.48 13.54
C HIS A 141 15.07 -7.98 12.93
N ILE A 142 14.79 -6.67 13.04
CA ILE A 142 13.52 -6.05 12.64
C ILE A 142 13.12 -6.38 11.20
N VAL A 143 14.05 -6.35 10.25
CA VAL A 143 13.79 -6.62 8.83
C VAL A 143 13.25 -8.03 8.64
N ILE A 144 13.91 -9.02 9.23
CA ILE A 144 13.50 -10.45 9.09
C ILE A 144 12.14 -10.65 9.75
N THR A 145 11.97 -10.13 10.97
CA THR A 145 10.73 -10.29 11.71
C THR A 145 9.55 -9.65 10.98
N THR A 146 9.72 -8.44 10.45
CA THR A 146 8.63 -7.73 9.74
C THR A 146 8.28 -8.40 8.42
N ILE A 147 9.25 -8.95 7.67
CA ILE A 147 8.97 -9.75 6.47
C ILE A 147 8.17 -11.00 6.83
N MET A 148 8.55 -11.73 7.88
CA MET A 148 7.81 -12.92 8.32
C MET A 148 6.38 -12.56 8.73
N PHE A 149 6.18 -11.41 9.38
CA PHE A 149 4.86 -10.92 9.75
C PHE A 149 3.99 -10.51 8.56
N ASN A 150 4.57 -10.11 7.42
CA ASN A 150 3.80 -9.92 6.18
C ASN A 150 3.20 -11.24 5.68
N PHE A 151 4.00 -12.33 5.67
CA PHE A 151 3.50 -13.66 5.27
C PHE A 151 2.40 -14.17 6.22
N ILE A 152 2.58 -13.98 7.53
CA ILE A 152 1.56 -14.37 8.53
C ILE A 152 0.28 -13.55 8.33
N ALA A 153 0.38 -12.23 8.09
CA ALA A 153 -0.77 -11.37 7.81
C ALA A 153 -1.51 -11.80 6.54
N GLY A 154 -0.77 -12.13 5.47
CA GLY A 154 -1.33 -12.66 4.23
C GLY A 154 -2.10 -13.96 4.45
N ALA A 155 -1.47 -14.93 5.11
CA ALA A 155 -2.10 -16.23 5.42
C ALA A 155 -3.35 -16.06 6.30
N LEU A 156 -3.28 -15.21 7.33
CA LEU A 156 -4.40 -14.90 8.22
C LEU A 156 -5.55 -14.22 7.44
N SER A 157 -5.22 -13.28 6.57
CA SER A 157 -6.21 -12.58 5.73
C SER A 157 -6.94 -13.54 4.80
N ILE A 158 -6.21 -14.42 4.12
CA ILE A 158 -6.78 -15.46 3.25
C ILE A 158 -7.67 -16.42 4.05
N TYR A 159 -7.22 -16.86 5.22
CA TYR A 159 -7.99 -17.74 6.09
C TYR A 159 -9.31 -17.10 6.51
N LEU A 160 -9.30 -15.86 6.96
CA LEU A 160 -10.50 -15.14 7.39
C LEU A 160 -11.44 -14.83 6.23
N LEU A 161 -10.91 -14.41 5.08
CA LEU A 161 -11.71 -14.09 3.89
C LEU A 161 -12.32 -15.33 3.23
N ASN A 162 -11.69 -16.49 3.34
CA ASN A 162 -12.25 -17.75 2.83
C ASN A 162 -13.14 -18.49 3.85
N GLY A 163 -13.08 -18.11 5.12
CA GLY A 163 -13.80 -18.72 6.22
C GLY A 163 -14.90 -17.82 6.79
N VAL A 164 -14.57 -17.19 7.92
CA VAL A 164 -15.53 -16.48 8.78
C VAL A 164 -16.16 -15.25 8.12
N LEU A 165 -15.41 -14.53 7.31
CA LEU A 165 -15.85 -13.28 6.67
C LEU A 165 -16.45 -13.48 5.29
N LYS A 166 -16.37 -14.69 4.74
CA LYS A 166 -16.84 -15.02 3.38
C LYS A 166 -18.36 -14.93 3.27
N LYS A 167 -18.82 -14.40 2.13
CA LYS A 167 -20.23 -14.50 1.76
C LYS A 167 -20.53 -15.92 1.29
N PRO A 168 -21.56 -16.60 1.82
CA PRO A 168 -21.96 -17.91 1.35
C PRO A 168 -22.25 -17.94 -0.16
N GLY A 169 -21.72 -18.94 -0.87
CA GLY A 169 -21.94 -19.11 -2.31
C GLY A 169 -21.00 -18.31 -3.22
N GLN A 170 -20.10 -17.50 -2.70
CA GLN A 170 -19.14 -16.72 -3.49
C GLN A 170 -17.81 -17.48 -3.64
N GLN A 171 -17.23 -17.47 -4.84
CA GLN A 171 -15.91 -18.09 -5.08
C GLN A 171 -14.75 -17.16 -4.75
N ALA A 172 -14.93 -15.83 -4.92
CA ALA A 172 -13.92 -14.85 -4.60
C ALA A 172 -13.65 -14.75 -3.08
N SER A 173 -12.39 -14.48 -2.73
CA SER A 173 -11.98 -14.26 -1.33
C SER A 173 -12.31 -12.82 -0.93
N GLU A 174 -13.58 -12.57 -0.70
CA GLU A 174 -14.15 -11.25 -0.38
C GLU A 174 -15.01 -11.33 0.87
N THR A 175 -15.14 -10.20 1.55
CA THR A 175 -16.09 -10.07 2.65
C THR A 175 -17.54 -10.01 2.13
N ARG A 176 -18.50 -10.23 3.02
CA ARG A 176 -19.89 -9.85 2.78
C ARG A 176 -19.98 -8.35 2.47
N HIS A 177 -21.02 -7.94 1.75
CA HIS A 177 -21.29 -6.52 1.52
C HIS A 177 -21.49 -5.78 2.85
N PHE A 178 -20.96 -4.58 2.92
CA PHE A 178 -21.20 -3.69 4.05
C PHE A 178 -22.67 -3.22 4.02
N GLY A 179 -23.20 -2.91 5.21
CA GLY A 179 -24.59 -2.42 5.32
C GLY A 179 -24.78 -1.01 4.75
N ASP A 180 -26.05 -0.61 4.67
CA ASP A 180 -26.48 0.69 4.16
C ASP A 180 -25.85 1.84 4.91
N GLY A 181 -25.38 2.66 5.10
CA GLY A 181 -24.72 3.68 5.92
C GLY A 181 -23.19 3.63 5.90
N MET A 182 -22.61 2.67 5.18
CA MET A 182 -21.15 2.53 5.07
C MET A 182 -20.61 2.87 3.68
N HIS A 183 -21.48 3.30 2.77
CA HIS A 183 -21.09 3.73 1.44
C HIS A 183 -20.67 5.21 1.49
N LEU A 184 -19.46 5.46 1.00
CA LEU A 184 -19.04 6.82 0.74
C LEU A 184 -19.94 7.42 -0.34
N PRO A 185 -20.54 8.61 -0.11
CA PRO A 185 -21.29 9.25 -1.16
C PRO A 185 -20.39 9.59 -2.34
N THR A 186 -20.86 9.32 -3.54
CA THR A 186 -20.19 9.73 -4.76
C THR A 186 -20.33 11.24 -4.96
N PHE A 187 -19.42 11.85 -5.72
CA PHE A 187 -19.52 13.29 -6.04
C PHE A 187 -20.85 13.68 -6.72
N HIS A 188 -21.61 12.69 -7.20
CA HIS A 188 -22.92 12.91 -7.82
C HIS A 188 -24.06 12.93 -6.78
N GLU A 189 -23.81 12.44 -5.58
CA GLU A 189 -24.77 12.36 -4.46
C GLU A 189 -24.56 13.46 -3.42
N MET A 190 -23.47 14.23 -3.55
CA MET A 190 -23.18 15.43 -2.75
C MET A 190 -23.72 16.70 -3.44
#